data_002d67be131b3c6b36cf5acfdf6863e3
#
_entry.id   002d67be131b3c6b36cf5acfdf6863e3
#
_cell.length_a   1.000
_cell.length_b   1.000
_cell.length_c   1.000
_cell.angle_alpha   90.00
_cell.angle_beta   90.00
_cell.angle_gamma   90.00
#
_symmetry.space_group_name_H-M   'P 1'
#
loop_
_entity.id
_entity.type
_entity.pdbx_description
1 polymer ?
#
loop_
_entity_poly.entity_id
_entity_poly.type
_entity_poly.pdbx_seq_one_letter_code
_entity_poly.pdbx_strand_id
1 'polypeptide(L)'
;YFDFLNQSNLEKEIGEALIFLFIDQIRDLKNANEPYPTSLRGINWVKFLSVHEIEKKSFDRYLYSQYRILLDQIEYHLLGNHLLENGFSLIFGGYYFKGSELYQKGKELVSIELREQILNDGAHFELSPMYHKILLQRLLDTYNLVKNNKDVYQDAIFEKLLRDTGKKMLSWLESITFSNGTTPRVNDSTEGISSESSELFDYAKRLGFEWELAELSDSGYRLFKGAAVELFVDYGKIGPSYIPGHAHSDTFSFILNYKGSPVIVDPGISTYNIGYRRQRERSTSSHNTVRYGKVDQSEVWGGFRVGRRAKAVITNESADSIKGYHCGYKRFGIYHQRVFNFNQTSITIEDNMVAKNQLLGKSSAYFHFHPGIEVKIEKNRILVDGCNLNFSGASSTRIKEYTYAHGYNDTEKAKLVEVIFRERLVTEITLNDVKAN
;
A
#
# COMPACT_ATOMS: atom_id res chain seq x y z
N TYR A 1 6.96 -17.03 -9.86
CA TYR A 1 5.56 -16.70 -10.20
C TYR A 1 5.30 -16.60 -11.71
N PHE A 2 6.35 -16.62 -12.53
CA PHE A 2 6.28 -16.60 -13.99
C PHE A 2 5.75 -15.29 -14.60
N ASP A 3 5.85 -14.18 -13.93
CA ASP A 3 5.50 -12.85 -14.48
C ASP A 3 6.35 -12.51 -15.72
N PHE A 4 7.58 -12.96 -15.74
CA PHE A 4 8.54 -12.78 -16.85
C PHE A 4 8.06 -13.40 -18.18
N LEU A 5 7.14 -14.38 -18.15
CA LEU A 5 6.57 -14.95 -19.39
C LEU A 5 5.77 -13.93 -20.21
N ASN A 6 5.28 -12.87 -19.56
CA ASN A 6 4.45 -11.85 -20.19
C ASN A 6 5.24 -10.57 -20.55
N GLN A 7 6.57 -10.64 -20.57
CA GLN A 7 7.42 -9.55 -21.06
C GLN A 7 7.36 -9.47 -22.59
N SER A 8 7.29 -8.24 -23.11
CA SER A 8 7.09 -7.99 -24.56
C SER A 8 8.22 -8.51 -25.45
N ASN A 9 9.40 -8.72 -24.89
CA ASN A 9 10.60 -9.19 -25.60
C ASN A 9 10.95 -10.67 -25.34
N LEU A 10 10.10 -11.42 -24.64
CA LEU A 10 10.34 -12.83 -24.40
C LEU A 10 9.95 -13.64 -25.66
N GLU A 11 10.90 -14.38 -26.21
CA GLU A 11 10.65 -15.30 -27.32
C GLU A 11 9.80 -16.50 -26.88
N LYS A 12 8.88 -16.93 -27.72
CA LYS A 12 7.96 -18.04 -27.46
C LYS A 12 8.70 -19.30 -27.03
N GLU A 13 9.76 -19.65 -27.74
CA GLU A 13 10.57 -20.86 -27.53
C GLU A 13 11.26 -20.84 -26.16
N ILE A 14 11.72 -19.69 -25.72
CA ILE A 14 12.34 -19.52 -24.40
C ILE A 14 11.27 -19.70 -23.31
N GLY A 15 10.11 -19.10 -23.46
CA GLY A 15 9.00 -19.26 -22.51
C GLY A 15 8.54 -20.71 -22.39
N GLU A 16 8.40 -21.43 -23.52
CA GLU A 16 8.08 -22.85 -23.54
C GLU A 16 9.16 -23.70 -22.83
N ALA A 17 10.44 -23.44 -23.10
CA ALA A 17 11.54 -24.13 -22.44
C ALA A 17 11.54 -23.93 -20.92
N LEU A 18 11.26 -22.71 -20.46
CA LEU A 18 11.16 -22.40 -19.03
C LEU A 18 9.96 -23.09 -18.35
N ILE A 19 8.83 -23.16 -19.03
CA ILE A 19 7.66 -23.94 -18.57
C ILE A 19 8.03 -25.43 -18.46
N PHE A 20 8.66 -25.99 -19.49
CA PHE A 20 9.07 -27.38 -19.49
C PHE A 20 10.06 -27.69 -18.36
N LEU A 21 11.08 -26.86 -18.20
CA LEU A 21 12.08 -27.00 -17.12
C LEU A 21 11.41 -26.97 -15.74
N PHE A 22 10.44 -26.06 -15.52
CA PHE A 22 9.71 -26.02 -14.27
C PHE A 22 8.90 -27.30 -14.02
N ILE A 23 8.22 -27.83 -15.03
CA ILE A 23 7.46 -29.09 -14.93
C ILE A 23 8.38 -30.25 -14.56
N ASP A 24 9.58 -30.31 -15.14
CA ASP A 24 10.57 -31.34 -14.88
C ASP A 24 11.10 -31.28 -13.44
N GLN A 25 11.35 -30.07 -12.94
CA GLN A 25 11.96 -29.84 -11.63
C GLN A 25 10.99 -29.66 -10.46
N ILE A 26 9.69 -29.62 -10.71
CA ILE A 26 8.67 -29.27 -9.67
C ILE A 26 8.79 -30.14 -8.41
N ARG A 27 9.18 -31.40 -8.53
CA ARG A 27 9.28 -32.33 -7.40
C ARG A 27 10.34 -31.94 -6.40
N ASP A 28 11.36 -31.20 -6.84
CA ASP A 28 12.49 -30.75 -6.03
C ASP A 28 12.29 -29.35 -5.47
N LEU A 29 11.24 -28.65 -5.93
CA LEU A 29 10.93 -27.28 -5.51
C LEU A 29 10.00 -27.25 -4.29
N LYS A 30 10.56 -26.92 -3.14
CA LYS A 30 9.77 -26.65 -1.94
C LYS A 30 8.82 -25.47 -2.19
N ASN A 31 7.61 -25.56 -1.67
CA ASN A 31 6.59 -24.50 -1.72
C ASN A 31 6.09 -24.12 -3.14
N ALA A 32 6.52 -24.83 -4.18
CA ALA A 32 6.09 -24.52 -5.55
C ALA A 32 4.59 -24.80 -5.79
N ASN A 33 4.00 -25.68 -4.99
CA ASN A 33 2.58 -26.04 -5.04
C ASN A 33 1.72 -25.35 -3.96
N GLU A 34 2.28 -24.40 -3.23
CA GLU A 34 1.45 -23.55 -2.34
C GLU A 34 0.43 -22.76 -3.18
N PRO A 35 -0.76 -22.49 -2.64
CA PRO A 35 -1.86 -21.93 -3.42
C PRO A 35 -1.55 -20.56 -4.04
N TYR A 36 -0.90 -19.65 -3.31
CA TYR A 36 -0.57 -18.32 -3.83
C TYR A 36 0.42 -18.38 -5.03
N PRO A 37 1.59 -19.06 -4.95
CA PRO A 37 2.44 -19.30 -6.10
C PRO A 37 1.74 -19.98 -7.27
N THR A 38 0.86 -20.95 -6.97
CA THR A 38 0.07 -21.67 -7.97
C THR A 38 -0.91 -20.76 -8.68
N SER A 39 -1.58 -19.86 -7.94
CA SER A 39 -2.50 -18.88 -8.50
C SER A 39 -1.81 -17.93 -9.48
N LEU A 40 -0.70 -17.31 -9.07
CA LEU A 40 0.06 -16.40 -9.93
C LEU A 40 0.59 -17.11 -11.18
N ARG A 41 1.15 -18.31 -11.01
CA ARG A 41 1.63 -19.13 -12.13
C ARG A 41 0.50 -19.49 -13.09
N GLY A 42 -0.66 -19.90 -12.56
CA GLY A 42 -1.83 -20.25 -13.36
C GLY A 42 -2.26 -19.12 -14.27
N ILE A 43 -2.42 -17.90 -13.73
CA ILE A 43 -2.76 -16.71 -14.51
C ILE A 43 -1.69 -16.43 -15.59
N ASN A 44 -0.43 -16.41 -15.21
CA ASN A 44 0.65 -16.04 -16.12
C ASN A 44 0.84 -17.06 -17.25
N TRP A 45 0.69 -18.36 -16.96
CA TRP A 45 0.74 -19.38 -18.01
C TRP A 45 -0.46 -19.28 -18.96
N VAL A 46 -1.69 -19.12 -18.44
CA VAL A 46 -2.87 -18.94 -19.29
C VAL A 46 -2.66 -17.76 -20.24
N LYS A 47 -2.18 -16.61 -19.74
CA LYS A 47 -1.88 -15.45 -20.59
C LYS A 47 -0.85 -15.79 -21.66
N PHE A 48 0.29 -16.35 -21.28
CA PHE A 48 1.38 -16.69 -22.21
C PHE A 48 0.94 -17.71 -23.26
N LEU A 49 0.33 -18.82 -22.85
CA LEU A 49 -0.13 -19.86 -23.76
C LEU A 49 -1.18 -19.35 -24.76
N SER A 50 -2.09 -18.48 -24.29
CA SER A 50 -3.13 -17.89 -25.13
C SER A 50 -2.58 -16.87 -26.13
N VAL A 51 -1.68 -15.97 -25.71
CA VAL A 51 -1.08 -14.96 -26.59
C VAL A 51 -0.24 -15.58 -27.70
N HIS A 52 0.49 -16.65 -27.38
CA HIS A 52 1.36 -17.34 -28.35
C HIS A 52 0.69 -18.51 -29.05
N GLU A 53 -0.61 -18.73 -28.82
CA GLU A 53 -1.40 -19.83 -29.42
C GLU A 53 -0.69 -21.19 -29.26
N ILE A 54 -0.27 -21.49 -28.03
CA ILE A 54 0.47 -22.71 -27.70
C ILE A 54 -0.50 -23.82 -27.30
N GLU A 55 -0.66 -24.83 -28.16
CA GLU A 55 -1.49 -25.99 -27.91
C GLU A 55 -0.61 -27.24 -27.63
N LYS A 56 -0.12 -27.33 -26.36
CA LYS A 56 0.68 -28.50 -25.92
C LYS A 56 -0.04 -29.29 -24.84
N LYS A 57 -0.56 -30.47 -25.15
CA LYS A 57 -1.27 -31.34 -24.21
C LYS A 57 -0.52 -31.61 -22.91
N SER A 58 0.82 -31.62 -22.91
CA SER A 58 1.64 -31.80 -21.72
C SER A 58 1.52 -30.59 -20.78
N PHE A 59 1.53 -29.36 -21.33
CA PHE A 59 1.36 -28.12 -20.56
C PHE A 59 -0.06 -28.02 -20.02
N ASP A 60 -1.06 -28.27 -20.85
CA ASP A 60 -2.47 -28.23 -20.45
C ASP A 60 -2.77 -29.23 -19.33
N ARG A 61 -2.29 -30.47 -19.45
CA ARG A 61 -2.48 -31.49 -18.43
C ARG A 61 -1.86 -31.07 -17.09
N TYR A 62 -0.64 -30.53 -17.15
CA TYR A 62 0.05 -30.06 -15.96
C TYR A 62 -0.67 -28.86 -15.35
N LEU A 63 -1.00 -27.84 -16.13
CA LEU A 63 -1.70 -26.63 -15.68
C LEU A 63 -3.06 -26.98 -15.09
N TYR A 64 -3.82 -27.89 -15.71
CA TYR A 64 -5.09 -28.37 -15.17
C TYR A 64 -4.91 -29.05 -13.82
N SER A 65 -3.87 -29.88 -13.65
CA SER A 65 -3.58 -30.49 -12.34
C SER A 65 -3.27 -29.47 -11.26
N GLN A 66 -2.59 -28.37 -11.60
CA GLN A 66 -2.34 -27.24 -10.68
C GLN A 66 -3.63 -26.55 -10.25
N TYR A 67 -4.57 -26.34 -11.17
CA TYR A 67 -5.89 -25.80 -10.82
C TYR A 67 -6.71 -26.74 -9.95
N ARG A 68 -6.58 -28.08 -10.13
CA ARG A 68 -7.21 -29.05 -9.23
C ARG A 68 -6.62 -28.97 -7.82
N ILE A 69 -5.30 -28.88 -7.69
CA ILE A 69 -4.62 -28.69 -6.40
C ILE A 69 -5.07 -27.36 -5.75
N LEU A 70 -5.11 -26.28 -6.52
CA LEU A 70 -5.56 -24.97 -6.01
C LEU A 70 -6.99 -25.05 -5.48
N LEU A 71 -7.90 -25.73 -6.19
CA LEU A 71 -9.30 -25.90 -5.79
C LEU A 71 -9.44 -26.62 -4.45
N ASP A 72 -8.56 -27.61 -4.18
CA ASP A 72 -8.55 -28.37 -2.94
C ASP A 72 -7.85 -27.64 -1.77
N GLN A 73 -7.04 -26.62 -2.07
CA GLN A 73 -6.17 -25.93 -1.10
C GLN A 73 -6.40 -24.41 -1.02
N ILE A 74 -7.61 -23.94 -1.32
CA ILE A 74 -7.96 -22.52 -1.24
C ILE A 74 -7.59 -21.94 0.13
N GLU A 75 -6.97 -20.75 0.15
CA GLU A 75 -6.35 -20.15 1.34
C GLU A 75 -7.35 -19.46 2.28
N TYR A 76 -8.43 -20.13 2.64
CA TYR A 76 -9.42 -19.62 3.61
C TYR A 76 -8.84 -19.27 4.99
N HIS A 77 -7.67 -19.83 5.32
CA HIS A 77 -6.99 -19.57 6.59
C HIS A 77 -6.13 -18.30 6.57
N LEU A 78 -5.75 -17.81 5.39
CA LEU A 78 -4.99 -16.58 5.20
C LEU A 78 -5.88 -15.39 4.84
N LEU A 79 -7.00 -15.62 4.12
CA LEU A 79 -7.91 -14.56 3.69
C LEU A 79 -7.19 -13.45 2.87
N GLY A 80 -7.74 -12.24 2.87
CA GLY A 80 -7.12 -11.05 2.29
C GLY A 80 -6.74 -11.23 0.81
N ASN A 81 -5.64 -10.64 0.42
CA ASN A 81 -5.16 -10.69 -0.97
C ASN A 81 -4.89 -12.11 -1.48
N HIS A 82 -4.49 -13.07 -0.61
CA HIS A 82 -4.25 -14.47 -0.99
C HIS A 82 -5.52 -15.15 -1.50
N LEU A 83 -6.61 -15.04 -0.75
CA LEU A 83 -7.88 -15.65 -1.12
C LEU A 83 -8.46 -15.04 -2.40
N LEU A 84 -8.30 -13.72 -2.56
CA LEU A 84 -8.74 -13.02 -3.76
C LEU A 84 -7.94 -13.43 -5.00
N GLU A 85 -6.60 -13.59 -4.88
CA GLU A 85 -5.75 -14.12 -5.97
C GLU A 85 -6.12 -15.57 -6.33
N ASN A 86 -6.44 -16.42 -5.36
CA ASN A 86 -6.94 -17.77 -5.64
C ASN A 86 -8.22 -17.70 -6.50
N GLY A 87 -9.14 -16.81 -6.15
CA GLY A 87 -10.39 -16.61 -6.88
C GLY A 87 -10.16 -16.14 -8.32
N PHE A 88 -9.32 -15.13 -8.52
CA PHE A 88 -8.96 -14.66 -9.86
C PHE A 88 -8.33 -15.77 -10.70
N SER A 89 -7.38 -16.51 -10.14
CA SER A 89 -6.74 -17.61 -10.84
C SER A 89 -7.73 -18.69 -11.29
N LEU A 90 -8.65 -19.08 -10.41
CA LEU A 90 -9.70 -20.05 -10.75
C LEU A 90 -10.60 -19.58 -11.90
N ILE A 91 -10.88 -18.26 -12.01
CA ILE A 91 -11.61 -17.70 -13.15
C ILE A 91 -10.79 -17.89 -14.44
N PHE A 92 -9.50 -17.56 -14.43
CA PHE A 92 -8.62 -17.78 -15.58
C PHE A 92 -8.60 -19.23 -16.03
N GLY A 93 -8.44 -20.17 -15.08
CA GLY A 93 -8.51 -21.60 -15.35
C GLY A 93 -9.88 -22.04 -15.90
N GLY A 94 -10.97 -21.47 -15.36
CA GLY A 94 -12.34 -21.72 -15.80
C GLY A 94 -12.57 -21.32 -17.26
N TYR A 95 -12.08 -20.17 -17.68
CA TYR A 95 -12.15 -19.72 -19.07
C TYR A 95 -11.27 -20.56 -20.00
N TYR A 96 -10.00 -20.79 -19.62
CA TYR A 96 -9.03 -21.51 -20.45
C TYR A 96 -9.46 -22.96 -20.71
N PHE A 97 -9.88 -23.69 -19.68
CA PHE A 97 -10.31 -25.08 -19.79
C PHE A 97 -11.82 -25.26 -20.07
N LYS A 98 -12.58 -24.17 -20.17
CA LYS A 98 -14.05 -24.20 -20.22
C LYS A 98 -14.66 -25.02 -19.07
N GLY A 99 -14.00 -24.97 -17.90
CA GLY A 99 -14.32 -25.75 -16.70
C GLY A 99 -15.29 -25.02 -15.78
N SER A 100 -16.57 -25.42 -15.80
CA SER A 100 -17.62 -24.75 -15.01
C SER A 100 -17.37 -24.74 -13.50
N GLU A 101 -16.78 -25.79 -12.93
CA GLU A 101 -16.44 -25.90 -11.49
C GLU A 101 -15.42 -24.82 -11.10
N LEU A 102 -14.33 -24.66 -11.87
CA LEU A 102 -13.31 -23.64 -11.63
C LEU A 102 -13.91 -22.24 -11.71
N TYR A 103 -14.69 -21.98 -12.78
CA TYR A 103 -15.35 -20.69 -13.00
C TYR A 103 -16.30 -20.33 -11.86
N GLN A 104 -17.21 -21.22 -11.48
CA GLN A 104 -18.21 -20.96 -10.44
C GLN A 104 -17.54 -20.72 -9.08
N LYS A 105 -16.52 -21.52 -8.73
CA LYS A 105 -15.79 -21.32 -7.49
C LYS A 105 -14.98 -20.02 -7.49
N GLY A 106 -14.28 -19.70 -8.55
CA GLY A 106 -13.57 -18.44 -8.69
C GLY A 106 -14.50 -17.23 -8.62
N LYS A 107 -15.63 -17.27 -9.34
CA LYS A 107 -16.65 -16.23 -9.29
C LYS A 107 -17.24 -16.03 -7.90
N GLU A 108 -17.56 -17.11 -7.18
CA GLU A 108 -18.05 -17.06 -5.80
C GLU A 108 -17.05 -16.31 -4.91
N LEU A 109 -15.79 -16.74 -4.91
CA LEU A 109 -14.72 -16.15 -4.12
C LEU A 109 -14.52 -14.66 -4.45
N VAL A 110 -14.31 -14.34 -5.71
CA VAL A 110 -14.07 -12.95 -6.13
C VAL A 110 -15.27 -12.06 -5.78
N SER A 111 -16.50 -12.56 -5.93
CA SER A 111 -17.69 -11.78 -5.62
C SER A 111 -17.85 -11.50 -4.12
N ILE A 112 -17.46 -12.43 -3.25
CA ILE A 112 -17.50 -12.25 -1.80
C ILE A 112 -16.35 -11.33 -1.37
N GLU A 113 -15.14 -11.64 -1.79
CA GLU A 113 -13.92 -10.97 -1.32
C GLU A 113 -13.82 -9.52 -1.82
N LEU A 114 -14.27 -9.21 -3.04
CA LEU A 114 -14.32 -7.81 -3.49
C LEU A 114 -15.27 -6.94 -2.65
N ARG A 115 -16.39 -7.50 -2.19
CA ARG A 115 -17.31 -6.78 -1.30
C ARG A 115 -16.76 -6.61 0.11
N GLU A 116 -15.98 -7.57 0.59
CA GLU A 116 -15.35 -7.55 1.92
C GLU A 116 -14.12 -6.63 1.94
N GLN A 117 -13.28 -6.72 0.91
CA GLN A 117 -11.95 -6.14 0.92
C GLN A 117 -11.89 -4.73 0.34
N ILE A 118 -12.87 -4.30 -0.48
CA ILE A 118 -12.88 -2.96 -1.06
C ILE A 118 -13.81 -2.06 -0.25
N LEU A 119 -13.20 -1.05 0.38
CA LEU A 119 -13.89 -0.05 1.21
C LEU A 119 -14.82 0.83 0.38
N ASN A 120 -15.68 1.62 1.04
CA ASN A 120 -16.64 2.45 0.33
C ASN A 120 -15.99 3.52 -0.55
N ASP A 121 -14.84 4.07 -0.11
CA ASP A 121 -14.04 5.03 -0.89
C ASP A 121 -13.18 4.39 -1.98
N GLY A 122 -13.21 3.06 -2.12
CA GLY A 122 -12.50 2.30 -3.15
C GLY A 122 -11.14 1.76 -2.73
N ALA A 123 -10.63 2.07 -1.54
CA ALA A 123 -9.39 1.51 -1.02
C ALA A 123 -9.48 0.00 -0.81
N HIS A 124 -8.39 -0.71 -1.02
CA HIS A 124 -8.24 -2.05 -0.47
C HIS A 124 -8.04 -1.98 1.06
N PHE A 125 -8.72 -2.82 1.81
CA PHE A 125 -8.81 -2.74 3.28
C PHE A 125 -7.48 -2.93 4.04
N GLU A 126 -6.44 -3.48 3.39
CA GLU A 126 -5.10 -3.58 3.95
C GLU A 126 -4.36 -2.24 3.96
N LEU A 127 -4.89 -1.23 3.28
CA LEU A 127 -4.39 0.14 3.25
C LEU A 127 -2.92 0.25 2.80
N SER A 128 -2.49 -0.68 1.94
CA SER A 128 -1.20 -0.60 1.23
C SER A 128 -1.45 -0.21 -0.23
N PRO A 129 -0.96 0.94 -0.69
CA PRO A 129 -1.10 1.34 -2.09
C PRO A 129 -0.48 0.33 -3.07
N MET A 130 0.60 -0.35 -2.69
CA MET A 130 1.21 -1.42 -3.50
C MET A 130 0.26 -2.60 -3.69
N TYR A 131 -0.32 -3.15 -2.60
CA TYR A 131 -1.27 -4.26 -2.70
C TYR A 131 -2.55 -3.86 -3.40
N HIS A 132 -3.02 -2.62 -3.19
CA HIS A 132 -4.15 -2.09 -3.94
C HIS A 132 -3.89 -2.11 -5.46
N LYS A 133 -2.70 -1.66 -5.92
CA LYS A 133 -2.32 -1.69 -7.34
C LYS A 133 -2.24 -3.11 -7.89
N ILE A 134 -1.67 -4.06 -7.14
CA ILE A 134 -1.62 -5.49 -7.54
C ILE A 134 -3.03 -6.03 -7.77
N LEU A 135 -3.93 -5.83 -6.81
CA LEU A 135 -5.30 -6.34 -6.90
C LEU A 135 -6.12 -5.63 -7.98
N LEU A 136 -5.92 -4.32 -8.16
CA LEU A 136 -6.55 -3.57 -9.25
C LEU A 136 -6.13 -4.14 -10.61
N GLN A 137 -4.85 -4.43 -10.81
CA GLN A 137 -4.37 -5.05 -12.04
C GLN A 137 -5.03 -6.40 -12.28
N ARG A 138 -5.14 -7.26 -11.25
CA ARG A 138 -5.83 -8.56 -11.37
C ARG A 138 -7.31 -8.41 -11.70
N LEU A 139 -7.96 -7.43 -11.10
CA LEU A 139 -9.37 -7.11 -11.40
C LEU A 139 -9.53 -6.66 -12.85
N LEU A 140 -8.68 -5.76 -13.34
CA LEU A 140 -8.69 -5.28 -14.72
C LEU A 140 -8.42 -6.43 -15.70
N ASP A 141 -7.45 -7.30 -15.44
CA ASP A 141 -7.17 -8.50 -16.21
C ASP A 141 -8.39 -9.43 -16.28
N THR A 142 -9.05 -9.65 -15.13
CA THR A 142 -10.24 -10.50 -15.04
C THR A 142 -11.43 -9.87 -15.78
N TYR A 143 -11.61 -8.55 -15.64
CA TYR A 143 -12.63 -7.84 -16.41
C TYR A 143 -12.38 -7.94 -17.92
N ASN A 144 -11.14 -7.77 -18.36
CA ASN A 144 -10.75 -7.96 -19.76
C ASN A 144 -11.10 -9.37 -20.26
N LEU A 145 -10.75 -10.39 -19.48
CA LEU A 145 -11.05 -11.79 -19.79
C LEU A 145 -12.58 -12.01 -19.95
N VAL A 146 -13.37 -11.60 -18.96
CA VAL A 146 -14.83 -11.76 -18.92
C VAL A 146 -15.50 -11.00 -20.07
N LYS A 147 -15.09 -9.76 -20.31
CA LYS A 147 -15.66 -8.88 -21.34
C LYS A 147 -15.48 -9.44 -22.76
N ASN A 148 -14.31 -10.02 -23.05
CA ASN A 148 -13.90 -10.41 -24.40
C ASN A 148 -14.12 -11.90 -24.74
N ASN A 149 -14.57 -12.72 -23.78
CA ASN A 149 -14.79 -14.17 -24.00
C ASN A 149 -16.22 -14.60 -23.62
N LYS A 150 -17.22 -13.85 -24.11
CA LYS A 150 -18.65 -14.11 -23.84
C LYS A 150 -19.18 -15.38 -24.50
N ASP A 151 -18.43 -15.95 -25.43
CA ASP A 151 -18.70 -17.25 -26.04
C ASP A 151 -18.46 -18.42 -25.05
N VAL A 152 -17.63 -18.24 -24.03
CA VAL A 152 -17.37 -19.24 -22.99
C VAL A 152 -18.37 -19.11 -21.85
N TYR A 153 -18.48 -17.90 -21.26
CA TYR A 153 -19.45 -17.62 -20.21
C TYR A 153 -20.08 -16.23 -20.41
N GLN A 154 -21.43 -16.16 -20.25
CA GLN A 154 -22.16 -14.90 -20.24
C GLN A 154 -22.68 -14.63 -18.83
N ASP A 155 -22.10 -13.66 -18.14
CA ASP A 155 -22.49 -13.28 -16.79
C ASP A 155 -22.45 -11.76 -16.62
N ALA A 156 -23.52 -11.10 -17.03
CA ALA A 156 -23.63 -9.65 -16.97
C ALA A 156 -23.58 -9.10 -15.52
N ILE A 157 -24.02 -9.88 -14.53
CA ILE A 157 -23.99 -9.48 -13.13
C ILE A 157 -22.54 -9.46 -12.62
N PHE A 158 -21.77 -10.49 -12.95
CA PHE A 158 -20.36 -10.58 -12.56
C PHE A 158 -19.50 -9.54 -13.32
N GLU A 159 -19.73 -9.38 -14.63
CA GLU A 159 -19.07 -8.33 -15.43
C GLU A 159 -19.32 -6.94 -14.83
N LYS A 160 -20.58 -6.64 -14.43
CA LYS A 160 -20.95 -5.39 -13.77
C LYS A 160 -20.25 -5.23 -12.42
N LEU A 161 -20.18 -6.27 -11.60
CA LEU A 161 -19.48 -6.23 -10.30
C LEU A 161 -18.00 -5.85 -10.49
N LEU A 162 -17.29 -6.52 -11.41
CA LEU A 162 -15.90 -6.21 -11.72
C LEU A 162 -15.71 -4.77 -12.18
N ARG A 163 -16.60 -4.30 -13.07
CA ARG A 163 -16.58 -2.94 -13.60
C ARG A 163 -16.79 -1.89 -12.51
N ASP A 164 -17.83 -2.06 -11.70
CA ASP A 164 -18.17 -1.07 -10.67
C ASP A 164 -17.09 -1.02 -9.57
N THR A 165 -16.55 -2.18 -9.18
CA THR A 165 -15.45 -2.26 -8.22
C THR A 165 -14.16 -1.66 -8.79
N GLY A 166 -13.83 -1.97 -10.04
CA GLY A 166 -12.68 -1.40 -10.73
C GLY A 166 -12.73 0.12 -10.81
N LYS A 167 -13.90 0.70 -11.09
CA LYS A 167 -14.11 2.16 -11.05
C LYS A 167 -13.79 2.76 -9.69
N LYS A 168 -14.31 2.17 -8.60
CA LYS A 168 -14.03 2.63 -7.24
C LYS A 168 -12.55 2.57 -6.89
N MET A 169 -11.89 1.46 -7.25
CA MET A 169 -10.46 1.29 -6.99
C MET A 169 -9.61 2.28 -7.79
N LEU A 170 -9.94 2.55 -9.06
CA LEU A 170 -9.29 3.57 -9.88
C LEU A 170 -9.47 4.97 -9.31
N SER A 171 -10.70 5.31 -8.89
CA SER A 171 -11.03 6.58 -8.25
C SER A 171 -10.17 6.83 -7.01
N TRP A 172 -10.08 5.84 -6.13
CA TRP A 172 -9.25 5.95 -4.92
C TRP A 172 -7.77 6.07 -5.25
N LEU A 173 -7.25 5.23 -6.14
CA LEU A 173 -5.84 5.26 -6.52
C LEU A 173 -5.43 6.64 -7.07
N GLU A 174 -6.23 7.22 -7.95
CA GLU A 174 -5.95 8.55 -8.51
C GLU A 174 -6.02 9.64 -7.43
N SER A 175 -6.96 9.52 -6.48
CA SER A 175 -7.14 10.49 -5.40
C SER A 175 -5.97 10.53 -4.43
N ILE A 176 -5.18 9.45 -4.29
CA ILE A 176 -3.97 9.42 -3.45
C ILE A 176 -2.67 9.53 -4.27
N THR A 177 -2.73 9.56 -5.59
CA THR A 177 -1.56 9.70 -6.46
C THR A 177 -1.08 11.15 -6.47
N PHE A 178 0.21 11.35 -6.20
CA PHE A 178 0.85 12.65 -6.28
C PHE A 178 0.95 13.13 -7.74
N SER A 179 1.16 14.43 -7.93
CA SER A 179 1.28 15.05 -9.26
C SER A 179 2.43 14.50 -10.10
N ASN A 180 3.47 13.96 -9.46
CA ASN A 180 4.59 13.29 -10.12
C ASN A 180 4.28 11.83 -10.53
N GLY A 181 3.04 11.33 -10.29
CA GLY A 181 2.60 9.99 -10.64
C GLY A 181 2.89 8.92 -9.59
N THR A 182 3.64 9.23 -8.53
CA THR A 182 3.93 8.27 -7.46
C THR A 182 2.79 8.16 -6.44
N THR A 183 2.74 7.06 -5.70
CA THR A 183 1.80 6.85 -4.60
C THR A 183 2.51 6.90 -3.25
N PRO A 184 1.79 7.25 -2.14
CA PRO A 184 2.35 7.15 -0.79
C PRO A 184 2.86 5.74 -0.49
N ARG A 185 4.09 5.64 0.05
CA ARG A 185 4.68 4.35 0.42
C ARG A 185 4.41 4.02 1.89
N VAL A 186 3.15 4.00 2.28
CA VAL A 186 2.70 3.68 3.64
C VAL A 186 2.38 2.20 3.78
N ASN A 187 2.47 1.68 4.99
CA ASN A 187 2.31 0.27 5.29
C ASN A 187 3.31 -0.59 4.48
N ASP A 188 3.00 -1.84 4.17
CA ASP A 188 3.84 -2.67 3.30
C ASP A 188 3.73 -2.22 1.84
N SER A 189 4.34 -1.08 1.50
CA SER A 189 4.45 -0.58 0.13
C SER A 189 5.89 -0.31 -0.24
N THR A 190 6.32 -0.82 -1.39
CA THR A 190 7.67 -0.64 -1.94
C THR A 190 7.61 -0.48 -3.46
N GLU A 191 8.67 0.02 -4.08
CA GLU A 191 8.76 0.20 -5.53
C GLU A 191 9.12 -1.11 -6.26
N GLY A 192 8.81 -1.17 -7.56
CA GLY A 192 9.21 -2.26 -8.45
C GLY A 192 8.45 -3.58 -8.27
N ILE A 193 7.38 -3.62 -7.47
CA ILE A 193 6.57 -4.84 -7.23
C ILE A 193 5.22 -4.78 -7.95
N SER A 194 4.53 -3.66 -7.89
CA SER A 194 3.28 -3.42 -8.62
C SER A 194 3.54 -2.56 -9.85
N SER A 195 2.65 -2.62 -10.84
CA SER A 195 2.66 -1.67 -11.96
C SER A 195 2.57 -0.22 -11.48
N GLU A 196 3.10 0.71 -12.27
CA GLU A 196 2.95 2.12 -11.98
C GLU A 196 1.49 2.57 -12.13
N SER A 197 1.11 3.63 -11.40
CA SER A 197 -0.28 4.12 -11.45
C SER A 197 -0.70 4.55 -12.86
N SER A 198 0.19 5.19 -13.61
CA SER A 198 -0.04 5.60 -14.99
C SER A 198 -0.33 4.41 -15.92
N GLU A 199 0.40 3.31 -15.77
CA GLU A 199 0.17 2.09 -16.56
C GLU A 199 -1.20 1.48 -16.29
N LEU A 200 -1.64 1.46 -15.02
CA LEU A 200 -2.94 0.97 -14.62
C LEU A 200 -4.08 1.88 -15.16
N PHE A 201 -3.90 3.19 -15.08
CA PHE A 201 -4.87 4.15 -15.65
C PHE A 201 -4.99 4.01 -17.17
N ASP A 202 -3.88 3.88 -17.88
CA ASP A 202 -3.88 3.68 -19.32
C ASP A 202 -4.49 2.33 -19.71
N TYR A 203 -4.23 1.29 -18.95
CA TYR A 203 -4.86 -0.02 -19.16
C TYR A 203 -6.38 0.06 -18.95
N ALA A 204 -6.81 0.68 -17.85
CA ALA A 204 -8.24 0.87 -17.58
C ALA A 204 -8.96 1.69 -18.68
N LYS A 205 -8.33 2.76 -19.17
CA LYS A 205 -8.87 3.56 -20.31
C LYS A 205 -9.03 2.71 -21.57
N ARG A 206 -8.03 1.88 -21.92
CA ARG A 206 -8.15 0.93 -23.06
C ARG A 206 -9.29 -0.06 -22.89
N LEU A 207 -9.62 -0.44 -21.65
CA LEU A 207 -10.77 -1.30 -21.35
C LEU A 207 -12.11 -0.55 -21.33
N GLY A 208 -12.11 0.78 -21.50
CA GLY A 208 -13.31 1.61 -21.52
C GLY A 208 -13.82 1.98 -20.11
N PHE A 209 -12.92 2.02 -19.11
CA PHE A 209 -13.26 2.59 -17.81
C PHE A 209 -13.24 4.12 -17.87
N GLU A 210 -14.21 4.70 -17.20
CA GLU A 210 -14.29 6.12 -16.88
C GLU A 210 -14.57 6.22 -15.38
N TRP A 211 -13.86 7.10 -14.70
CA TRP A 211 -13.98 7.31 -13.24
C TRP A 211 -13.71 8.78 -12.90
N GLU A 212 -14.12 9.18 -11.72
CA GLU A 212 -13.86 10.47 -11.12
C GLU A 212 -13.02 10.27 -9.84
N LEU A 213 -12.47 11.34 -9.29
CA LEU A 213 -11.77 11.27 -8.00
C LEU A 213 -12.71 10.80 -6.89
N ALA A 214 -12.22 9.97 -6.00
CA ALA A 214 -12.96 9.54 -4.82
C ALA A 214 -12.99 10.63 -3.75
N GLU A 215 -14.10 10.72 -3.02
CA GLU A 215 -14.12 11.36 -1.72
C GLU A 215 -13.49 10.39 -0.70
N LEU A 216 -12.24 10.67 -0.32
CA LEU A 216 -11.49 9.83 0.61
C LEU A 216 -12.14 9.84 1.99
N SER A 217 -12.51 8.67 2.51
CA SER A 217 -13.26 8.54 3.77
C SER A 217 -12.82 7.33 4.60
N ASP A 218 -13.25 6.13 4.24
CA ASP A 218 -13.07 4.89 5.03
C ASP A 218 -11.61 4.43 5.15
N SER A 219 -10.78 4.74 4.15
CA SER A 219 -9.33 4.52 4.22
C SER A 219 -8.65 5.38 5.30
N GLY A 220 -9.25 6.51 5.65
CA GLY A 220 -8.65 7.48 6.56
C GLY A 220 -7.52 8.30 5.94
N TYR A 221 -7.22 8.10 4.66
CA TYR A 221 -6.20 8.85 3.94
C TYR A 221 -6.73 10.18 3.42
N ARG A 222 -5.87 11.20 3.38
CA ARG A 222 -6.16 12.49 2.74
C ARG A 222 -4.95 12.96 1.97
N LEU A 223 -5.20 13.60 0.84
CA LEU A 223 -4.16 14.26 0.04
C LEU A 223 -4.55 15.72 -0.20
N PHE A 224 -3.91 16.64 0.54
CA PHE A 224 -4.05 18.06 0.31
C PHE A 224 -3.11 18.50 -0.81
N LYS A 225 -3.64 19.18 -1.82
CA LYS A 225 -2.88 19.65 -2.99
C LYS A 225 -2.93 21.17 -3.08
N GLY A 226 -1.74 21.79 -3.07
CA GLY A 226 -1.54 23.20 -3.41
C GLY A 226 -0.80 23.35 -4.72
N ALA A 227 -0.52 24.60 -5.13
CA ALA A 227 0.17 24.87 -6.40
C ALA A 227 1.59 24.26 -6.49
N ALA A 228 2.31 24.20 -5.37
CA ALA A 228 3.68 23.70 -5.32
C ALA A 228 3.89 22.61 -4.26
N VAL A 229 2.88 22.27 -3.48
CA VAL A 229 3.03 21.38 -2.32
C VAL A 229 1.88 20.38 -2.26
N GLU A 230 2.21 19.15 -1.91
CA GLU A 230 1.26 18.08 -1.68
C GLU A 230 1.55 17.43 -0.33
N LEU A 231 0.53 17.36 0.52
CA LEU A 231 0.59 16.75 1.85
C LEU A 231 -0.35 15.55 1.91
N PHE A 232 0.22 14.37 1.97
CA PHE A 232 -0.52 13.15 2.31
C PHE A 232 -0.53 12.95 3.82
N VAL A 233 -1.69 12.60 4.39
CA VAL A 233 -1.84 12.29 5.82
C VAL A 233 -2.60 10.99 6.03
N ASP A 234 -2.17 10.22 7.03
CA ASP A 234 -2.73 8.93 7.40
C ASP A 234 -3.49 8.99 8.73
N TYR A 235 -4.80 8.98 8.66
CA TYR A 235 -5.74 8.79 9.77
C TYR A 235 -6.39 7.42 9.73
N GLY A 236 -5.84 6.52 8.94
CA GLY A 236 -6.37 5.19 8.68
C GLY A 236 -6.37 4.26 9.89
N LYS A 237 -7.09 3.17 9.72
CA LYS A 237 -7.06 2.04 10.66
C LYS A 237 -5.74 1.29 10.50
N ILE A 238 -5.30 0.64 11.57
CA ILE A 238 -4.15 -0.28 11.52
C ILE A 238 -4.60 -1.61 10.89
N GLY A 239 -4.71 -1.59 9.57
CA GLY A 239 -5.17 -2.73 8.76
C GLY A 239 -6.61 -3.17 9.03
N PRO A 240 -7.04 -4.28 8.41
CA PRO A 240 -8.36 -4.86 8.59
C PRO A 240 -8.56 -5.39 10.02
N SER A 241 -9.81 -5.71 10.39
CA SER A 241 -10.15 -6.19 11.74
C SER A 241 -9.49 -7.52 12.09
N TYR A 242 -9.21 -8.34 11.10
CA TYR A 242 -8.52 -9.62 11.17
C TYR A 242 -7.29 -9.63 10.24
N ILE A 243 -6.26 -10.39 10.58
CA ILE A 243 -5.01 -10.58 9.80
C ILE A 243 -4.43 -9.27 9.23
N PRO A 244 -4.09 -8.28 10.06
CA PRO A 244 -3.55 -6.99 9.61
C PRO A 244 -2.04 -7.10 9.32
N GLY A 245 -1.64 -8.09 8.51
CA GLY A 245 -0.23 -8.47 8.32
C GLY A 245 0.64 -7.36 7.76
N HIS A 246 0.07 -6.54 6.90
CA HIS A 246 0.80 -5.48 6.18
C HIS A 246 0.78 -4.13 6.89
N ALA A 247 0.08 -4.00 8.03
CA ALA A 247 -0.03 -2.75 8.75
C ALA A 247 1.21 -2.41 9.58
N HIS A 248 1.47 -1.12 9.70
CA HIS A 248 2.54 -0.54 10.51
C HIS A 248 2.01 0.20 11.75
N SER A 249 2.91 0.69 12.58
CA SER A 249 2.58 1.51 13.74
C SER A 249 2.78 3.00 13.41
N ASP A 250 2.01 3.51 12.46
CA ASP A 250 2.21 4.74 11.70
C ASP A 250 1.06 5.74 11.79
N THR A 251 0.08 5.51 12.68
CA THR A 251 -1.10 6.39 12.83
C THR A 251 -0.70 7.87 12.93
N PHE A 252 -1.36 8.71 12.12
CA PHE A 252 -1.09 10.13 11.96
C PHE A 252 0.26 10.45 11.30
N SER A 253 0.83 9.52 10.55
CA SER A 253 1.98 9.82 9.73
C SER A 253 1.60 10.67 8.52
N PHE A 254 2.60 11.29 7.88
CA PHE A 254 2.41 12.13 6.71
C PHE A 254 3.60 12.06 5.77
N ILE A 255 3.36 12.42 4.51
CA ILE A 255 4.37 12.56 3.46
C ILE A 255 4.21 13.94 2.84
N LEU A 256 5.32 14.61 2.51
CA LEU A 256 5.34 15.94 1.92
C LEU A 256 6.14 15.94 0.64
N ASN A 257 5.50 16.30 -0.46
CA ASN A 257 6.15 16.63 -1.72
C ASN A 257 6.14 18.14 -1.96
N TYR A 258 7.23 18.67 -2.53
CA TYR A 258 7.35 20.07 -2.92
C TYR A 258 7.82 20.16 -4.36
N LYS A 259 7.08 20.90 -5.23
CA LYS A 259 7.33 21.03 -6.67
C LYS A 259 7.52 19.66 -7.37
N GLY A 260 6.69 18.69 -6.99
CA GLY A 260 6.71 17.32 -7.53
C GLY A 260 7.86 16.44 -7.00
N SER A 261 8.71 16.93 -6.11
CA SER A 261 9.83 16.18 -5.53
C SER A 261 9.52 15.77 -4.07
N PRO A 262 9.90 14.55 -3.65
CA PRO A 262 9.71 14.09 -2.27
C PRO A 262 10.65 14.85 -1.32
N VAL A 263 10.12 15.38 -0.22
CA VAL A 263 10.89 16.09 0.82
C VAL A 263 10.84 15.33 2.14
N ILE A 264 9.65 15.14 2.71
CA ILE A 264 9.44 14.31 3.89
C ILE A 264 8.74 13.03 3.42
N VAL A 265 9.37 11.89 3.68
CA VAL A 265 8.96 10.60 3.11
C VAL A 265 8.68 9.57 4.19
N ASP A 266 7.93 8.54 3.84
CA ASP A 266 7.96 7.31 4.61
C ASP A 266 9.23 6.52 4.24
N PRO A 267 9.97 5.96 5.22
CA PRO A 267 11.18 5.16 4.95
C PRO A 267 10.96 3.95 4.05
N GLY A 268 9.72 3.47 3.90
CA GLY A 268 9.39 2.28 3.13
C GLY A 268 9.84 0.98 3.80
N ILE A 269 9.66 -0.12 3.07
CA ILE A 269 10.08 -1.46 3.49
C ILE A 269 11.11 -2.05 2.54
N SER A 270 12.05 -2.79 3.08
CA SER A 270 13.13 -3.42 2.31
C SER A 270 13.19 -4.93 2.48
N THR A 271 12.35 -5.52 3.34
CA THR A 271 12.36 -6.96 3.58
C THR A 271 11.09 -7.45 4.27
N TYR A 272 10.70 -8.68 3.98
CA TYR A 272 9.72 -9.45 4.75
C TYR A 272 10.37 -10.48 5.69
N ASN A 273 11.69 -10.63 5.64
CA ASN A 273 12.38 -11.55 6.52
C ASN A 273 12.26 -11.11 7.99
N ILE A 274 11.81 -12.02 8.84
CA ILE A 274 11.68 -11.77 10.28
C ILE A 274 13.06 -11.41 10.87
N GLY A 275 13.15 -10.23 11.47
CA GLY A 275 14.39 -9.73 12.04
C GLY A 275 14.30 -8.28 12.50
N TYR A 276 15.42 -7.75 13.00
CA TYR A 276 15.50 -6.38 13.52
C TYR A 276 15.10 -5.32 12.49
N ARG A 277 15.52 -5.50 11.23
CA ARG A 277 15.24 -4.55 10.13
C ARG A 277 13.74 -4.46 9.85
N ARG A 278 13.06 -5.60 9.66
CA ARG A 278 11.61 -5.66 9.47
C ARG A 278 10.84 -5.07 10.65
N GLN A 279 11.28 -5.42 11.89
CA GLN A 279 10.66 -4.87 13.09
C GLN A 279 10.80 -3.34 13.18
N ARG A 280 11.95 -2.81 12.77
CA ARG A 280 12.22 -1.37 12.78
C ARG A 280 11.38 -0.66 11.73
N GLU A 281 11.33 -1.16 10.50
CA GLU A 281 10.56 -0.56 9.40
C GLU A 281 9.07 -0.39 9.75
N ARG A 282 8.52 -1.26 10.57
CA ARG A 282 7.12 -1.22 11.04
C ARG A 282 6.89 -0.43 12.33
N SER A 283 7.95 0.03 13.00
CA SER A 283 7.84 0.71 14.30
C SER A 283 7.47 2.18 14.15
N THR A 284 6.81 2.77 15.15
CA THR A 284 6.42 4.19 15.16
C THR A 284 7.57 5.15 14.87
N SER A 285 8.78 4.81 15.30
CA SER A 285 9.96 5.67 15.09
C SER A 285 10.46 5.70 13.65
N SER A 286 9.91 4.88 12.77
CA SER A 286 10.21 4.87 11.34
C SER A 286 9.16 5.60 10.50
N HIS A 287 8.23 6.30 11.13
CA HIS A 287 7.18 7.06 10.42
C HIS A 287 7.13 8.50 10.93
N ASN A 288 6.55 9.40 10.15
CA ASN A 288 6.49 10.83 10.46
C ASN A 288 5.37 11.13 11.46
N THR A 289 5.46 10.55 12.65
CA THR A 289 4.48 10.64 13.72
C THR A 289 5.15 10.73 15.09
N VAL A 290 4.36 10.67 16.17
CA VAL A 290 4.82 10.85 17.55
C VAL A 290 4.90 9.51 18.29
N ARG A 291 6.04 9.28 18.96
CA ARG A 291 6.27 8.15 19.85
C ARG A 291 6.35 8.63 21.31
N TYR A 292 5.64 7.97 22.22
CA TYR A 292 5.72 8.25 23.65
C TYR A 292 6.77 7.37 24.31
N GLY A 293 7.82 7.99 24.84
CA GLY A 293 8.97 7.27 25.42
C GLY A 293 9.62 6.33 24.39
N LYS A 294 9.65 5.03 24.71
CA LYS A 294 10.14 3.96 23.82
C LYS A 294 9.03 3.03 23.33
N VAL A 295 7.77 3.46 23.43
CA VAL A 295 6.60 2.63 23.18
C VAL A 295 5.99 2.98 21.83
N ASP A 296 5.75 1.99 20.99
CA ASP A 296 5.05 2.15 19.73
C ASP A 296 3.54 2.34 19.95
N GLN A 297 2.89 3.06 19.04
CA GLN A 297 1.43 3.33 19.06
C GLN A 297 0.61 2.04 18.97
N SER A 298 1.08 1.11 18.14
CA SER A 298 0.53 -0.22 17.95
C SER A 298 1.61 -1.27 18.18
N GLU A 299 1.24 -2.47 18.61
CA GLU A 299 2.19 -3.56 18.78
C GLU A 299 2.37 -4.30 17.48
N VAL A 300 3.59 -4.27 16.92
CA VAL A 300 3.98 -4.99 15.71
C VAL A 300 5.11 -5.96 16.03
N TRP A 301 5.00 -7.22 15.57
CA TRP A 301 6.05 -8.22 15.79
C TRP A 301 5.99 -9.36 14.77
N GLY A 302 7.00 -10.24 14.76
CA GLY A 302 7.00 -11.49 13.98
C GLY A 302 6.74 -11.33 12.50
N GLY A 303 7.21 -10.25 11.90
CA GLY A 303 7.07 -9.96 10.48
C GLY A 303 5.69 -9.44 10.07
N PHE A 304 4.61 -10.15 10.42
CA PHE A 304 3.24 -9.87 9.97
C PHE A 304 2.20 -9.80 11.10
N ARG A 305 2.61 -9.79 12.35
CA ARG A 305 1.67 -9.76 13.48
C ARG A 305 1.47 -8.35 14.01
N VAL A 306 0.23 -8.04 14.37
CA VAL A 306 -0.16 -6.77 15.00
C VAL A 306 -1.07 -7.06 16.20
N GLY A 307 -0.69 -6.53 17.36
CA GLY A 307 -1.47 -6.62 18.60
C GLY A 307 -2.30 -5.38 18.86
N ARG A 308 -2.19 -4.84 20.07
CA ARG A 308 -2.93 -3.61 20.44
C ARG A 308 -2.75 -2.54 19.39
N ARG A 309 -3.86 -2.15 18.75
CA ARG A 309 -3.87 -1.19 17.65
C ARG A 309 -4.26 0.18 18.16
N ALA A 310 -3.55 1.20 17.70
CA ALA A 310 -4.03 2.56 17.78
C ALA A 310 -5.35 2.66 16.98
N LYS A 311 -6.35 3.27 17.59
CA LYS A 311 -7.60 3.58 16.89
C LYS A 311 -7.67 5.08 16.73
N ALA A 312 -7.62 5.54 15.50
CA ALA A 312 -7.78 6.93 15.12
C ALA A 312 -9.27 7.30 15.09
N VAL A 313 -9.55 8.54 15.50
CA VAL A 313 -10.86 9.16 15.41
C VAL A 313 -10.66 10.56 14.85
N ILE A 314 -11.22 10.83 13.70
CA ILE A 314 -11.29 12.18 13.12
C ILE A 314 -12.38 12.95 13.89
N THR A 315 -12.06 14.12 14.43
CA THR A 315 -12.97 14.96 15.21
C THR A 315 -13.42 16.20 14.47
N ASN A 316 -12.64 16.66 13.51
CA ASN A 316 -12.98 17.78 12.64
C ASN A 316 -12.20 17.67 11.34
N GLU A 317 -12.83 18.04 10.23
CA GLU A 317 -12.23 18.05 8.90
C GLU A 317 -12.81 19.19 8.06
N SER A 318 -11.95 19.83 7.26
CA SER A 318 -12.30 20.84 6.25
C SER A 318 -11.43 20.64 5.00
N ALA A 319 -11.59 21.46 3.99
CA ALA A 319 -10.80 21.42 2.78
C ALA A 319 -9.28 21.61 3.01
N ASP A 320 -8.90 22.26 4.09
CA ASP A 320 -7.54 22.69 4.43
C ASP A 320 -7.06 22.23 5.81
N SER A 321 -7.87 21.46 6.55
CA SER A 321 -7.52 21.03 7.89
C SER A 321 -8.11 19.66 8.22
N ILE A 322 -7.36 18.87 8.97
CA ILE A 322 -7.85 17.64 9.57
C ILE A 322 -7.33 17.53 11.01
N LYS A 323 -8.24 17.17 11.93
CA LYS A 323 -7.98 16.99 13.34
C LYS A 323 -8.50 15.65 13.82
N GLY A 324 -7.68 14.95 14.60
CA GLY A 324 -8.11 13.72 15.23
C GLY A 324 -7.27 13.37 16.45
N TYR A 325 -7.65 12.28 17.10
CA TYR A 325 -6.87 11.68 18.18
C TYR A 325 -6.81 10.17 18.00
N HIS A 326 -5.78 9.55 18.58
CA HIS A 326 -5.69 8.10 18.66
C HIS A 326 -5.44 7.61 20.10
N CYS A 327 -5.83 6.35 20.36
CA CYS A 327 -5.76 5.72 21.67
C CYS A 327 -4.53 4.82 21.87
N GLY A 328 -3.50 4.89 21.02
CA GLY A 328 -2.33 4.00 21.08
C GLY A 328 -1.59 4.01 22.42
N TYR A 329 -1.65 5.12 23.15
CA TYR A 329 -1.02 5.30 24.46
C TYR A 329 -2.00 5.26 25.64
N LYS A 330 -3.25 4.83 25.41
CA LYS A 330 -4.32 4.78 26.44
C LYS A 330 -3.92 4.02 27.71
N ARG A 331 -3.08 2.98 27.58
CA ARG A 331 -2.57 2.20 28.74
C ARG A 331 -1.75 3.04 29.74
N PHE A 332 -1.24 4.19 29.29
CA PHE A 332 -0.54 5.19 30.14
C PHE A 332 -1.46 6.36 30.52
N GLY A 333 -2.75 6.28 30.20
CA GLY A 333 -3.70 7.37 30.38
C GLY A 333 -3.55 8.53 29.39
N ILE A 334 -2.87 8.30 28.25
CA ILE A 334 -2.49 9.32 27.27
C ILE A 334 -3.21 9.06 25.95
N TYR A 335 -3.66 10.15 25.33
CA TYR A 335 -4.14 10.20 23.95
C TYR A 335 -3.25 11.16 23.16
N HIS A 336 -2.83 10.76 21.97
CA HIS A 336 -2.16 11.66 21.06
C HIS A 336 -3.20 12.29 20.14
N GLN A 337 -3.27 13.61 20.14
CA GLN A 337 -4.08 14.41 19.22
C GLN A 337 -3.15 15.10 18.23
N ARG A 338 -3.47 15.02 16.94
CA ARG A 338 -2.76 15.73 15.86
C ARG A 338 -3.74 16.54 15.03
N VAL A 339 -3.29 17.75 14.67
CA VAL A 339 -3.99 18.63 13.72
C VAL A 339 -3.03 18.95 12.60
N PHE A 340 -3.49 18.83 11.38
CA PHE A 340 -2.83 19.41 10.20
C PHE A 340 -3.67 20.59 9.72
N ASN A 341 -3.02 21.73 9.53
CA ASN A 341 -3.58 22.87 8.80
C ASN A 341 -2.69 23.10 7.58
N PHE A 342 -3.30 23.08 6.42
CA PHE A 342 -2.66 23.20 5.13
C PHE A 342 -3.03 24.52 4.47
N ASN A 343 -2.05 25.28 4.04
CA ASN A 343 -2.27 26.39 3.13
C ASN A 343 -1.18 26.40 2.04
N GLN A 344 -1.29 27.29 1.07
CA GLN A 344 -0.40 27.29 -0.09
C GLN A 344 1.06 27.64 0.24
N THR A 345 1.32 28.33 1.34
CA THR A 345 2.65 28.84 1.72
C THR A 345 3.22 28.17 2.95
N SER A 346 2.40 27.51 3.74
CA SER A 346 2.83 26.86 4.98
C SER A 346 1.93 25.70 5.39
N ILE A 347 2.50 24.78 6.16
CA ILE A 347 1.77 23.69 6.80
C ILE A 347 2.06 23.77 8.29
N THR A 348 1.01 23.74 9.11
CA THR A 348 1.14 23.66 10.56
C THR A 348 0.70 22.29 11.05
N ILE A 349 1.56 21.62 11.82
CA ILE A 349 1.27 20.34 12.48
C ILE A 349 1.29 20.60 13.97
N GLU A 350 0.18 20.35 14.65
CA GLU A 350 0.09 20.48 16.09
C GLU A 350 -0.10 19.11 16.74
N ASP A 351 0.84 18.72 17.59
CA ASP A 351 0.80 17.51 18.38
C ASP A 351 0.51 17.82 19.84
N ASN A 352 -0.55 17.23 20.40
CA ASN A 352 -0.90 17.34 21.80
C ASN A 352 -0.93 15.93 22.44
N MET A 353 -0.14 15.76 23.50
CA MET A 353 -0.16 14.56 24.34
C MET A 353 -1.11 14.80 25.50
N VAL A 354 -2.40 14.47 25.30
CA VAL A 354 -3.45 14.73 26.29
C VAL A 354 -3.47 13.62 27.33
N ALA A 355 -3.13 13.92 28.56
CA ALA A 355 -3.10 12.99 29.67
C ALA A 355 -4.18 13.30 30.73
N LYS A 356 -4.73 12.25 31.36
CA LYS A 356 -5.64 12.42 32.50
C LYS A 356 -4.95 12.95 33.74
N ASN A 357 -3.66 12.63 33.91
CA ASN A 357 -2.78 13.03 34.98
C ASN A 357 -1.53 13.70 34.43
N GLN A 358 -0.63 14.17 35.28
CA GLN A 358 0.63 14.77 34.87
C GLN A 358 1.43 13.79 33.95
N LEU A 359 1.90 14.28 32.83
CA LEU A 359 2.76 13.53 31.92
C LEU A 359 4.12 13.26 32.57
N LEU A 360 4.45 11.98 32.80
CA LEU A 360 5.72 11.57 33.43
C LEU A 360 6.84 11.42 32.39
N GLY A 361 6.52 11.24 31.10
CA GLY A 361 7.47 10.94 30.03
C GLY A 361 7.66 12.08 29.04
N LYS A 362 8.62 11.88 28.15
CA LYS A 362 8.85 12.70 26.96
C LYS A 362 8.34 11.98 25.73
N SER A 363 7.92 12.76 24.75
CA SER A 363 7.50 12.30 23.43
C SER A 363 8.56 12.69 22.39
N SER A 364 8.65 11.93 21.30
CA SER A 364 9.49 12.25 20.15
C SER A 364 8.65 12.27 18.88
N ALA A 365 8.68 13.39 18.17
CA ALA A 365 8.18 13.50 16.80
C ALA A 365 9.32 13.22 15.82
N TYR A 366 9.04 12.52 14.73
CA TYR A 366 10.03 12.13 13.71
C TYR A 366 9.67 12.74 12.37
N PHE A 367 10.69 13.17 11.63
CA PHE A 367 10.60 13.71 10.28
C PHE A 367 11.70 13.07 9.43
N HIS A 368 11.33 12.18 8.52
CA HIS A 368 12.27 11.44 7.68
C HIS A 368 12.39 12.15 6.33
N PHE A 369 13.60 12.57 5.98
CA PHE A 369 13.85 13.29 4.74
C PHE A 369 14.31 12.34 3.65
N HIS A 370 13.92 12.62 2.39
CA HIS A 370 14.36 11.84 1.24
C HIS A 370 15.91 11.88 1.14
N PRO A 371 16.58 10.78 0.69
CA PRO A 371 18.04 10.69 0.64
C PRO A 371 18.74 11.86 -0.05
N GLY A 372 18.14 12.42 -1.11
CA GLY A 372 18.69 13.58 -1.82
C GLY A 372 18.59 14.92 -1.09
N ILE A 373 17.96 14.96 0.10
CA ILE A 373 17.73 16.21 0.84
C ILE A 373 18.85 16.47 1.84
N GLU A 374 19.52 17.63 1.70
CA GLU A 374 20.45 18.12 2.71
C GLU A 374 19.68 18.72 3.88
N VAL A 375 19.98 18.28 5.11
CA VAL A 375 19.31 18.72 6.34
C VAL A 375 20.31 19.44 7.24
N LYS A 376 20.04 20.71 7.57
CA LYS A 376 20.86 21.54 8.44
C LYS A 376 20.05 22.06 9.64
N ILE A 377 20.70 22.19 10.80
CA ILE A 377 20.14 22.84 11.97
C ILE A 377 20.76 24.23 12.11
N GLU A 378 19.94 25.27 12.13
CA GLU A 378 20.35 26.62 12.47
C GLU A 378 19.48 27.14 13.63
N LYS A 379 20.09 27.28 14.80
CA LYS A 379 19.38 27.63 16.06
C LYS A 379 18.25 26.62 16.33
N ASN A 380 16.99 27.02 16.18
CA ASN A 380 15.80 26.18 16.39
C ASN A 380 15.07 25.84 15.07
N ARG A 381 15.74 26.02 13.91
CA ARG A 381 15.18 25.75 12.60
C ARG A 381 15.89 24.60 11.93
N ILE A 382 15.14 23.82 11.20
CA ILE A 382 15.66 22.87 10.24
C ILE A 382 15.54 23.50 8.85
N LEU A 383 16.65 23.61 8.18
CA LEU A 383 16.73 24.11 6.80
C LEU A 383 16.88 22.90 5.88
N VAL A 384 16.01 22.82 4.89
CA VAL A 384 16.07 21.84 3.80
C VAL A 384 15.74 22.54 2.49
N ASP A 385 16.12 21.93 1.39
CA ASP A 385 15.76 22.46 0.09
C ASP A 385 14.23 22.54 -0.07
N GLY A 386 13.74 23.72 -0.41
CA GLY A 386 12.32 23.96 -0.65
C GLY A 386 11.50 24.36 0.57
N CYS A 387 11.92 24.05 1.81
CA CYS A 387 11.17 24.46 2.98
C CYS A 387 12.01 24.56 4.26
N ASN A 388 11.46 25.23 5.26
CA ASN A 388 12.06 25.34 6.60
C ASN A 388 11.07 24.83 7.65
N LEU A 389 11.57 24.10 8.66
CA LEU A 389 10.75 23.64 9.78
C LEU A 389 11.12 24.38 11.06
N ASN A 390 10.13 24.97 11.73
CA ASN A 390 10.25 25.59 13.05
C ASN A 390 9.50 24.77 14.09
N PHE A 391 10.06 24.64 15.29
CA PHE A 391 9.48 23.82 16.35
C PHE A 391 9.23 24.66 17.61
N SER A 392 7.97 24.92 17.91
CA SER A 392 7.56 25.55 19.19
C SER A 392 7.15 24.46 20.19
N GLY A 393 7.69 24.52 21.42
CA GLY A 393 7.45 23.51 22.44
C GLY A 393 8.51 22.37 22.47
N ALA A 394 9.47 22.39 21.56
CA ALA A 394 10.58 21.43 21.54
C ALA A 394 11.52 21.61 22.75
N SER A 395 11.86 20.50 23.41
CA SER A 395 12.90 20.47 24.43
C SER A 395 14.30 20.26 23.84
N SER A 396 14.39 19.52 22.74
CA SER A 396 15.62 19.33 21.95
C SER A 396 15.28 18.82 20.56
N THR A 397 16.15 19.15 19.61
CA THR A 397 16.08 18.70 18.21
C THR A 397 17.41 18.06 17.83
N ARG A 398 17.38 16.92 17.11
CA ARG A 398 18.58 16.15 16.73
C ARG A 398 18.43 15.63 15.31
N ILE A 399 19.49 15.76 14.51
CA ILE A 399 19.60 15.04 13.24
C ILE A 399 20.19 13.66 13.52
N LYS A 400 19.61 12.63 12.93
CA LYS A 400 20.06 11.25 12.98
C LYS A 400 20.10 10.65 11.57
N GLU A 401 20.75 9.51 11.43
CA GLU A 401 20.67 8.70 10.22
C GLU A 401 19.60 7.63 10.36
N TYR A 402 18.95 7.35 9.23
CA TYR A 402 18.06 6.23 9.08
C TYR A 402 18.36 5.49 7.76
N THR A 403 17.73 4.34 7.56
CA THR A 403 17.81 3.57 6.33
C THR A 403 16.52 3.77 5.54
N TYR A 404 16.64 4.36 4.38
CA TYR A 404 15.57 4.50 3.40
C TYR A 404 15.56 3.27 2.47
N ALA A 405 14.40 2.75 2.15
CA ALA A 405 14.23 1.61 1.26
C ALA A 405 13.72 2.08 -0.11
N HIS A 406 14.52 1.90 -1.15
CA HIS A 406 14.05 2.06 -2.54
C HIS A 406 13.19 0.87 -2.94
N GLY A 407 13.60 -0.33 -2.56
CA GLY A 407 12.94 -1.58 -2.87
C GLY A 407 13.41 -2.71 -1.95
N TYR A 408 12.99 -3.95 -2.24
CA TYR A 408 13.48 -5.09 -1.48
C TYR A 408 14.99 -5.28 -1.64
N ASN A 409 15.71 -5.28 -0.49
CA ASN A 409 17.17 -5.37 -0.38
C ASN A 409 17.92 -4.20 -1.04
N ASP A 410 17.22 -3.15 -1.46
CA ASP A 410 17.79 -1.92 -1.98
C ASP A 410 17.56 -0.78 -0.98
N THR A 411 18.64 -0.29 -0.36
CA THR A 411 18.55 0.67 0.74
C THR A 411 19.67 1.70 0.67
N GLU A 412 19.35 2.91 1.14
CA GLU A 412 20.27 4.03 1.22
C GLU A 412 20.22 4.70 2.59
N LYS A 413 21.30 5.37 2.98
CA LYS A 413 21.36 6.20 4.18
C LYS A 413 20.72 7.56 3.92
N ALA A 414 19.85 7.97 4.84
CA ALA A 414 19.20 9.27 4.78
C ALA A 414 19.15 9.93 6.16
N LYS A 415 18.67 11.17 6.23
CA LYS A 415 18.60 11.95 7.47
C LYS A 415 17.17 12.01 7.98
N LEU A 416 17.03 11.89 9.31
CA LEU A 416 15.81 12.18 10.03
C LEU A 416 16.06 13.23 11.11
N VAL A 417 15.03 13.99 11.41
CA VAL A 417 15.00 14.92 12.55
C VAL A 417 14.11 14.30 13.62
N GLU A 418 14.67 14.13 14.82
CA GLU A 418 13.93 13.76 16.03
C GLU A 418 13.74 15.00 16.90
N VAL A 419 12.49 15.35 17.20
CA VAL A 419 12.12 16.47 18.04
C VAL A 419 11.54 15.96 19.35
N ILE A 420 12.20 16.25 20.46
CA ILE A 420 11.77 15.82 21.80
C ILE A 420 10.94 16.93 22.43
N PHE A 421 9.76 16.58 22.93
CA PHE A 421 8.84 17.49 23.61
C PHE A 421 8.10 16.78 24.76
N ARG A 422 7.25 17.48 25.50
CA ARG A 422 6.43 16.88 26.57
C ARG A 422 4.95 16.84 26.19
N GLU A 423 4.27 17.96 26.31
CA GLU A 423 2.82 18.03 26.21
C GLU A 423 2.35 18.46 24.82
N ARG A 424 2.98 19.50 24.27
CA ARG A 424 2.60 20.13 23.00
C ARG A 424 3.82 20.43 22.15
N LEU A 425 3.71 20.13 20.88
CA LEU A 425 4.64 20.53 19.84
C LEU A 425 3.86 21.17 18.68
N VAL A 426 4.29 22.34 18.24
CA VAL A 426 3.82 22.95 17.00
C VAL A 426 4.97 22.97 16.02
N THR A 427 4.81 22.28 14.91
CA THR A 427 5.72 22.29 13.77
C THR A 427 5.14 23.15 12.70
N GLU A 428 5.85 24.21 12.32
CA GLU A 428 5.52 25.07 11.19
C GLU A 428 6.50 24.77 10.05
N ILE A 429 5.96 24.31 8.90
CA ILE A 429 6.71 24.08 7.67
C ILE A 429 6.41 25.25 6.75
N THR A 430 7.39 26.13 6.54
CA THR A 430 7.28 27.29 5.64
C THR A 430 7.91 26.94 4.31
N LEU A 431 7.20 27.15 3.21
CA LEU A 431 7.68 26.88 1.87
C LEU A 431 8.50 28.04 1.34
N ASN A 432 9.69 27.74 0.81
CA ASN A 432 10.53 28.74 0.17
C ASN A 432 9.95 29.07 -1.23
N ASP A 433 10.09 30.29 -1.70
CA ASP A 433 9.69 30.74 -3.05
C ASP A 433 8.18 30.78 -3.36
N VAL A 434 7.30 30.51 -2.42
CA VAL A 434 5.87 30.74 -2.59
C VAL A 434 5.54 32.12 -2.01
N LYS A 435 5.35 33.12 -2.89
CA LYS A 435 4.86 34.44 -2.44
C LYS A 435 3.43 34.28 -1.94
N ALA A 436 3.15 34.75 -0.74
CA ALA A 436 1.78 34.93 -0.27
C ALA A 436 1.10 35.93 -1.23
N ASN A 437 0.07 35.49 -1.95
CA ASN A 437 -0.80 36.37 -2.73
C ASN A 437 -1.75 37.11 -1.82
#